data_ddfb39bd0aeccacd642f89ce8f40de15
#
_entry.id   ddfb39bd0aeccacd642f89ce8f40de15
#
_cell.length_a   1.000
_cell.length_b   1.000
_cell.length_c   1.000
_cell.angle_alpha   90.00
_cell.angle_beta   90.00
_cell.angle_gamma   90.00
#
_symmetry.space_group_name_H-M   'P 1'
#
loop_
_entity.id
_entity.type
_entity.pdbx_description
1 polymer ?
#
loop_
_entity_poly.entity_id
_entity_poly.type
_entity_poly.pdbx_seq_one_letter_code
_entity_poly.pdbx_strand_id
1 'polypeptide(L)'
;IKVVHTPGHTMESTCYLLRDKDGKDHALFSGDTLFIGDVGRPDLAQKAASMTQEELAATLYHSLRNKVMTLADDVIVYPAHGAGSACGKNMSKETVSTIGEQKRSNYALRANMSEAEFIKEVTDGLLPPPAYFGANVAMNKMGYESFDKVLNQGLRALTPAEFEVVAEE
;
A
#
# COMPACT_ATOMS: atom_id res chain seq x y z
N ILE A 1 14.62 8.36 13.28
CA ILE A 1 13.81 7.57 12.32
C ILE A 1 14.74 6.96 11.28
N LYS A 2 14.57 5.67 10.98
CA LYS A 2 15.23 4.98 9.87
C LYS A 2 14.24 4.79 8.73
N VAL A 3 14.60 5.18 7.53
CA VAL A 3 13.82 4.96 6.30
C VAL A 3 14.17 3.59 5.75
N VAL A 4 13.16 2.77 5.46
CA VAL A 4 13.32 1.39 4.97
C VAL A 4 12.51 1.27 3.68
N HIS A 5 13.16 1.29 2.53
CA HIS A 5 12.52 1.10 1.24
C HIS A 5 12.01 -0.34 1.10
N THR A 6 10.71 -0.51 0.89
CA THR A 6 9.99 -1.80 0.88
C THR A 6 9.09 -1.92 -0.35
N PRO A 7 9.66 -1.94 -1.58
CA PRO A 7 8.87 -2.00 -2.80
C PRO A 7 8.04 -3.28 -2.89
N GLY A 8 6.95 -3.21 -3.67
CA GLY A 8 6.07 -4.35 -3.98
C GLY A 8 4.60 -3.97 -4.05
N HIS A 9 4.03 -3.31 -3.05
CA HIS A 9 2.71 -2.67 -3.19
C HIS A 9 2.78 -1.54 -4.23
N THR A 10 3.76 -0.66 -4.10
CA THR A 10 4.28 0.21 -5.16
C THR A 10 5.80 0.15 -5.16
N MET A 11 6.44 0.63 -6.21
CA MET A 11 7.92 0.65 -6.27
C MET A 11 8.53 1.68 -5.31
N GLU A 12 7.76 2.70 -4.94
CA GLU A 12 8.15 3.76 -4.01
C GLU A 12 7.85 3.43 -2.54
N SER A 13 7.17 2.31 -2.27
CA SER A 13 6.74 1.91 -0.91
C SER A 13 7.88 1.95 0.09
N THR A 14 7.63 2.56 1.22
CA THR A 14 8.63 2.83 2.25
C THR A 14 8.01 2.71 3.64
N CYS A 15 8.70 2.00 4.52
CA CYS A 15 8.38 1.97 5.95
C CYS A 15 9.28 2.94 6.71
N TYR A 16 8.77 3.49 7.81
CA TYR A 16 9.54 4.34 8.72
C TYR A 16 9.68 3.65 10.07
N LEU A 17 10.92 3.33 10.43
CA LEU A 17 11.24 2.68 11.69
C LEU A 17 11.65 3.73 12.73
N LEU A 18 10.83 3.88 13.74
CA LEU A 18 11.08 4.73 14.89
C LEU A 18 12.01 3.99 15.86
N ARG A 19 13.06 4.67 16.30
CA ARG A 19 13.94 4.23 17.36
C ARG A 19 13.72 5.06 18.63
N ASP A 20 13.89 4.43 19.76
CA ASP A 20 13.88 5.12 21.04
C ASP A 20 15.17 5.95 21.26
N LYS A 21 15.28 6.59 22.43
CA LYS A 21 16.44 7.42 22.79
C LYS A 21 17.77 6.64 22.90
N ASP A 22 17.68 5.33 23.10
CA ASP A 22 18.83 4.43 23.24
C ASP A 22 19.19 3.74 21.89
N GLY A 23 18.49 4.11 20.82
CA GLY A 23 18.70 3.60 19.46
C GLY A 23 18.07 2.25 19.19
N LYS A 24 17.28 1.71 20.12
CA LYS A 24 16.52 0.46 19.94
C LYS A 24 15.34 0.69 19.02
N ASP A 25 15.08 -0.25 18.11
CA ASP A 25 13.90 -0.24 17.25
C ASP A 25 12.64 -0.37 18.11
N HIS A 26 11.69 0.56 17.97
CA HIS A 26 10.49 0.69 18.81
C HIS A 26 9.21 0.48 18.05
N ALA A 27 9.02 1.17 16.92
CA ALA A 27 7.79 1.09 16.15
C ALA A 27 8.06 1.21 14.64
N LEU A 28 7.30 0.46 13.84
CA LEU A 28 7.31 0.47 12.39
C LEU A 28 6.00 1.10 11.88
N PHE A 29 6.10 2.24 11.23
CA PHE A 29 5.04 2.79 10.38
C PHE A 29 5.15 2.12 9.03
N SER A 30 4.37 1.06 8.83
CA SER A 30 4.55 0.13 7.72
C SER A 30 3.93 0.58 6.41
N GLY A 31 3.16 1.69 6.41
CA GLY A 31 2.43 2.12 5.22
C GLY A 31 1.56 0.99 4.69
N ASP A 32 1.58 0.82 3.38
CA ASP A 32 0.85 -0.25 2.68
C ASP A 32 1.72 -1.50 2.43
N THR A 33 2.91 -1.58 3.05
CA THR A 33 3.75 -2.78 2.96
C THR A 33 3.21 -3.92 3.82
N LEU A 34 2.82 -3.62 5.06
CA LEU A 34 2.29 -4.59 6.03
C LEU A 34 1.09 -4.01 6.74
N PHE A 35 -0.04 -4.71 6.66
CA PHE A 35 -1.25 -4.49 7.43
C PHE A 35 -1.37 -5.49 8.58
N ILE A 36 -2.31 -5.27 9.48
CA ILE A 36 -2.61 -6.24 10.53
C ILE A 36 -3.40 -7.41 9.91
N GLY A 37 -2.78 -8.58 9.90
CA GLY A 37 -3.34 -9.80 9.30
C GLY A 37 -3.23 -9.90 7.77
N ASP A 38 -2.65 -8.89 7.10
CA ASP A 38 -2.57 -8.82 5.64
C ASP A 38 -1.32 -8.08 5.17
N VAL A 39 -1.14 -7.96 3.85
CA VAL A 39 -0.12 -7.15 3.18
C VAL A 39 -0.75 -6.33 2.06
N GLY A 40 -0.07 -5.28 1.62
CA GLY A 40 -0.53 -4.46 0.50
C GLY A 40 -0.62 -5.28 -0.79
N ARG A 41 -1.74 -5.14 -1.50
CA ARG A 41 -1.95 -5.84 -2.76
C ARG A 41 -0.98 -5.36 -3.85
N PRO A 42 -0.38 -6.27 -4.64
CA PRO A 42 0.68 -5.91 -5.58
C PRO A 42 0.17 -5.41 -6.95
N ASP A 43 -1.11 -5.55 -7.26
CA ASP A 43 -1.65 -5.30 -8.60
C ASP A 43 -1.95 -3.82 -8.91
N LEU A 44 -2.02 -2.95 -7.89
CA LEU A 44 -2.40 -1.55 -8.08
C LEU A 44 -1.37 -0.72 -8.84
N ALA A 45 -0.10 -1.08 -8.77
CA ALA A 45 1.00 -0.33 -9.36
C ALA A 45 1.51 -0.87 -10.71
N GLN A 46 0.90 -1.90 -11.28
CA GLN A 46 1.39 -2.59 -12.50
C GLN A 46 1.71 -1.63 -13.65
N LYS A 47 0.77 -0.76 -14.02
CA LYS A 47 0.96 0.22 -15.11
C LYS A 47 2.05 1.24 -14.78
N ALA A 48 2.09 1.71 -13.54
CA ALA A 48 3.04 2.73 -13.10
C ALA A 48 4.47 2.18 -12.97
N ALA A 49 4.60 0.89 -12.65
CA ALA A 49 5.88 0.20 -12.50
C ALA A 49 6.35 -0.48 -13.81
N SER A 50 5.46 -0.65 -14.81
CA SER A 50 5.70 -1.48 -15.99
C SER A 50 6.09 -2.92 -15.61
N MET A 51 5.44 -3.46 -14.59
CA MET A 51 5.65 -4.80 -14.02
C MET A 51 4.33 -5.55 -13.93
N THR A 52 4.40 -6.87 -13.93
CA THR A 52 3.23 -7.72 -13.64
C THR A 52 2.92 -7.72 -12.14
N GLN A 53 1.72 -8.16 -11.78
CA GLN A 53 1.37 -8.33 -10.36
C GLN A 53 2.23 -9.40 -9.67
N GLU A 54 2.64 -10.42 -10.40
CA GLU A 54 3.51 -11.49 -9.90
C GLU A 54 4.93 -10.98 -9.60
N GLU A 55 5.48 -10.13 -10.47
CA GLU A 55 6.78 -9.49 -10.25
C GLU A 55 6.73 -8.52 -9.06
N LEU A 56 5.65 -7.77 -8.91
CA LEU A 56 5.44 -6.89 -7.75
C LEU A 56 5.23 -7.71 -6.47
N ALA A 57 4.51 -8.83 -6.53
CA ALA A 57 4.34 -9.74 -5.40
C ALA A 57 5.68 -10.36 -4.96
N ALA A 58 6.51 -10.81 -5.91
CA ALA A 58 7.86 -11.30 -5.61
C ALA A 58 8.72 -10.22 -4.94
N THR A 59 8.64 -8.99 -5.44
CA THR A 59 9.35 -7.84 -4.86
C THR A 59 8.88 -7.56 -3.43
N LEU A 60 7.56 -7.63 -3.18
CA LEU A 60 6.97 -7.49 -1.85
C LEU A 60 7.43 -8.61 -0.91
N TYR A 61 7.47 -9.85 -1.38
CA TYR A 61 8.00 -10.99 -0.62
C TYR A 61 9.40 -10.71 -0.11
N HIS A 62 10.32 -10.29 -0.98
CA HIS A 62 11.68 -9.96 -0.59
C HIS A 62 11.76 -8.77 0.37
N SER A 63 10.92 -7.76 0.20
CA SER A 63 10.82 -6.63 1.12
C SER A 63 10.40 -7.08 2.52
N LEU A 64 9.37 -7.93 2.61
CA LEU A 64 8.89 -8.47 3.88
C LEU A 64 9.91 -9.39 4.53
N ARG A 65 10.47 -10.37 3.79
CA ARG A 65 11.41 -11.37 4.34
C ARG A 65 12.72 -10.76 4.80
N ASN A 66 13.31 -9.88 3.99
CA ASN A 66 14.66 -9.39 4.21
C ASN A 66 14.75 -8.10 5.04
N LYS A 67 13.61 -7.39 5.23
CA LYS A 67 13.63 -6.09 5.92
C LYS A 67 12.65 -6.02 7.08
N VAL A 68 11.41 -6.46 6.90
CA VAL A 68 10.37 -6.34 7.93
C VAL A 68 10.45 -7.48 8.94
N MET A 69 10.53 -8.72 8.47
CA MET A 69 10.57 -9.89 9.35
C MET A 69 11.90 -10.06 10.10
N THR A 70 12.93 -9.29 9.73
CA THR A 70 14.21 -9.25 10.45
C THR A 70 14.15 -8.39 11.72
N LEU A 71 13.09 -7.57 11.86
CA LEU A 71 12.88 -6.76 13.05
C LEU A 71 12.54 -7.63 14.27
N ALA A 72 12.85 -7.12 15.46
CA ALA A 72 12.54 -7.77 16.72
C ALA A 72 11.03 -7.90 16.92
N ASP A 73 10.62 -8.94 17.61
CA ASP A 73 9.21 -9.31 17.78
C ASP A 73 8.40 -8.30 18.60
N ASP A 74 9.06 -7.51 19.44
CA ASP A 74 8.45 -6.47 20.27
C ASP A 74 8.24 -5.12 19.53
N VAL A 75 8.72 -4.98 18.29
CA VAL A 75 8.50 -3.77 17.49
C VAL A 75 7.02 -3.62 17.15
N ILE A 76 6.45 -2.47 17.50
CA ILE A 76 5.04 -2.15 17.27
C ILE A 76 4.82 -1.85 15.79
N VAL A 77 3.70 -2.32 15.22
CA VAL A 77 3.31 -2.07 13.82
C VAL A 77 2.13 -1.12 13.75
N TYR A 78 2.30 -0.02 13.05
CA TYR A 78 1.27 0.96 12.69
C TYR A 78 1.08 0.97 11.16
N PRO A 79 0.03 0.35 10.62
CA PRO A 79 -0.25 0.35 9.19
C PRO A 79 -0.92 1.65 8.73
N ALA A 80 -0.93 1.91 7.40
CA ALA A 80 -1.62 3.07 6.85
C ALA A 80 -3.14 2.90 6.82
N HIS A 81 -3.63 1.67 6.73
CA HIS A 81 -5.04 1.34 6.61
C HIS A 81 -5.45 0.23 7.58
N GLY A 82 -6.74 0.19 7.90
CA GLY A 82 -7.40 -0.89 8.61
C GLY A 82 -8.47 -1.57 7.76
N ALA A 83 -9.30 -2.39 8.39
CA ALA A 83 -10.37 -3.14 7.76
C ALA A 83 -11.28 -2.26 6.89
N GLY A 84 -11.61 -2.76 5.69
CA GLY A 84 -12.46 -2.07 4.71
C GLY A 84 -11.72 -1.26 3.65
N SER A 85 -10.39 -1.09 3.75
CA SER A 85 -9.61 -0.49 2.68
C SER A 85 -9.48 -1.42 1.47
N ALA A 86 -9.50 -0.85 0.26
CA ALA A 86 -9.27 -1.58 -0.98
C ALA A 86 -7.78 -1.92 -1.23
N CYS A 87 -6.87 -1.47 -0.35
CA CYS A 87 -5.43 -1.73 -0.47
C CYS A 87 -4.98 -3.09 0.05
N GLY A 88 -5.84 -3.82 0.76
CA GLY A 88 -5.63 -5.20 1.20
C GLY A 88 -6.85 -6.07 0.94
N LYS A 89 -6.72 -7.36 1.25
CA LYS A 89 -7.72 -8.39 0.97
C LYS A 89 -8.45 -8.85 2.24
N ASN A 90 -7.71 -9.08 3.31
CA ASN A 90 -8.19 -9.68 4.56
C ASN A 90 -7.69 -8.94 5.81
N MET A 91 -7.62 -7.62 5.77
CA MET A 91 -7.17 -6.83 6.91
C MET A 91 -8.05 -7.06 8.14
N SER A 92 -7.41 -7.24 9.29
CA SER A 92 -8.11 -7.39 10.56
C SER A 92 -8.68 -6.06 11.08
N LYS A 93 -9.49 -6.11 12.14
CA LYS A 93 -10.10 -4.93 12.74
C LYS A 93 -9.13 -4.16 13.65
N GLU A 94 -8.06 -4.80 14.07
CA GLU A 94 -7.03 -4.18 14.91
C GLU A 94 -6.28 -3.11 14.13
N THR A 95 -5.95 -2.02 14.82
CA THR A 95 -5.22 -0.89 14.25
C THR A 95 -3.75 -0.87 14.63
N VAL A 96 -3.35 -1.73 15.56
CA VAL A 96 -1.99 -1.85 16.09
C VAL A 96 -1.68 -3.31 16.36
N SER A 97 -0.44 -3.73 16.13
CA SER A 97 0.05 -5.06 16.46
C SER A 97 1.57 -5.03 16.75
N THR A 98 2.22 -6.18 16.77
CA THR A 98 3.68 -6.28 16.84
C THR A 98 4.21 -7.16 15.70
N ILE A 99 5.49 -7.01 15.37
CA ILE A 99 6.15 -7.86 14.37
C ILE A 99 6.01 -9.34 14.73
N GLY A 100 6.20 -9.70 16.00
CA GLY A 100 6.06 -11.08 16.47
C GLY A 100 4.65 -11.63 16.29
N GLU A 101 3.61 -10.82 16.58
CA GLU A 101 2.24 -11.25 16.34
C GLU A 101 1.96 -11.43 14.85
N GLN A 102 2.43 -10.52 14.02
CA GLN A 102 2.27 -10.64 12.57
C GLN A 102 3.00 -11.87 12.00
N LYS A 103 4.18 -12.21 12.50
CA LYS A 103 4.88 -13.47 12.13
C LYS A 103 4.06 -14.71 12.48
N ARG A 104 3.26 -14.68 13.55
CA ARG A 104 2.43 -15.82 14.01
C ARG A 104 1.09 -15.93 13.30
N SER A 105 0.41 -14.80 13.11
CA SER A 105 -1.01 -14.78 12.71
C SER A 105 -1.27 -14.31 11.27
N ASN A 106 -0.35 -13.54 10.68
CA ASN A 106 -0.52 -13.03 9.33
C ASN A 106 -0.24 -14.12 8.29
N TYR A 107 -1.23 -14.43 7.46
CA TYR A 107 -1.12 -15.50 6.47
C TYR A 107 0.07 -15.31 5.51
N ALA A 108 0.39 -14.07 5.14
CA ALA A 108 1.46 -13.73 4.21
C ALA A 108 2.87 -13.80 4.83
N LEU A 109 2.98 -13.84 6.17
CA LEU A 109 4.26 -13.87 6.89
C LEU A 109 4.65 -15.25 7.40
N ARG A 110 3.91 -16.31 7.07
CA ARG A 110 4.24 -17.68 7.48
C ARG A 110 5.69 -18.02 7.13
N ALA A 111 6.46 -18.49 8.11
CA ALA A 111 7.89 -18.73 7.95
C ALA A 111 8.25 -19.79 6.89
N ASN A 112 7.37 -20.78 6.71
CA ASN A 112 7.52 -21.89 5.76
C ASN A 112 6.94 -21.61 4.37
N MET A 113 6.38 -20.40 4.12
CA MET A 113 5.82 -20.03 2.82
C MET A 113 6.94 -19.72 1.84
N SER A 114 6.97 -20.43 0.72
CA SER A 114 7.86 -20.14 -0.41
C SER A 114 7.41 -18.87 -1.15
N GLU A 115 8.29 -18.31 -1.95
CA GLU A 115 7.98 -17.16 -2.82
C GLU A 115 6.82 -17.47 -3.77
N ALA A 116 6.82 -18.63 -4.39
CA ALA A 116 5.76 -19.05 -5.32
C ALA A 116 4.39 -19.16 -4.63
N GLU A 117 4.35 -19.72 -3.41
CA GLU A 117 3.14 -19.78 -2.60
C GLU A 117 2.66 -18.38 -2.20
N PHE A 118 3.58 -17.50 -1.79
CA PHE A 118 3.26 -16.12 -1.45
C PHE A 118 2.65 -15.38 -2.63
N ILE A 119 3.29 -15.45 -3.81
CA ILE A 119 2.76 -14.83 -5.04
C ILE A 119 1.34 -15.29 -5.30
N LYS A 120 1.10 -16.61 -5.30
CA LYS A 120 -0.23 -17.18 -5.50
C LYS A 120 -1.24 -16.66 -4.48
N GLU A 121 -0.90 -16.69 -3.20
CA GLU A 121 -1.80 -16.29 -2.11
C GLU A 121 -2.17 -14.80 -2.17
N VAL A 122 -1.22 -13.90 -2.44
CA VAL A 122 -1.49 -12.45 -2.43
C VAL A 122 -2.16 -11.95 -3.71
N THR A 123 -2.04 -12.70 -4.83
CA THR A 123 -2.65 -12.34 -6.11
C THR A 123 -4.01 -13.02 -6.34
N ASP A 124 -4.33 -14.08 -5.61
CA ASP A 124 -5.59 -14.80 -5.75
C ASP A 124 -6.78 -14.02 -5.15
N GLY A 125 -7.90 -14.01 -5.87
CA GLY A 125 -9.17 -13.44 -5.40
C GLY A 125 -9.17 -11.91 -5.23
N LEU A 126 -8.23 -11.18 -5.85
CA LEU A 126 -8.22 -9.73 -5.81
C LEU A 126 -9.41 -9.15 -6.59
N LEU A 127 -10.20 -8.30 -5.94
CA LEU A 127 -11.27 -7.55 -6.60
C LEU A 127 -10.67 -6.45 -7.49
N PRO A 128 -11.32 -6.09 -8.62
CA PRO A 128 -10.87 -4.97 -9.44
C PRO A 128 -10.68 -3.71 -8.60
N PRO A 129 -9.59 -2.95 -8.81
CA PRO A 129 -9.40 -1.69 -8.10
C PRO A 129 -10.49 -0.68 -8.49
N PRO A 130 -10.82 0.27 -7.60
CA PRO A 130 -11.71 1.38 -7.96
C PRO A 130 -11.20 2.13 -9.20
N ALA A 131 -12.10 2.52 -10.10
CA ALA A 131 -11.74 3.13 -11.39
C ALA A 131 -10.86 4.39 -11.24
N TYR A 132 -11.05 5.16 -10.16
CA TYR A 132 -10.30 6.39 -9.89
C TYR A 132 -8.85 6.17 -9.41
N PHE A 133 -8.46 4.94 -9.02
CA PHE A 133 -7.11 4.70 -8.46
C PHE A 133 -5.99 5.07 -9.44
N GLY A 134 -6.13 4.74 -10.72
CA GLY A 134 -5.14 5.07 -11.73
C GLY A 134 -4.90 6.58 -11.86
N ALA A 135 -5.97 7.37 -11.85
CA ALA A 135 -5.89 8.82 -11.90
C ALA A 135 -5.23 9.40 -10.63
N ASN A 136 -5.62 8.91 -9.45
CA ASN A 136 -5.03 9.35 -8.19
C ASN A 136 -3.54 9.02 -8.10
N VAL A 137 -3.12 7.84 -8.54
CA VAL A 137 -1.68 7.47 -8.59
C VAL A 137 -0.91 8.42 -9.51
N ALA A 138 -1.45 8.73 -10.69
CA ALA A 138 -0.82 9.67 -11.62
C ALA A 138 -0.69 11.07 -11.00
N MET A 139 -1.75 11.60 -10.40
CA MET A 139 -1.72 12.89 -9.70
C MET A 139 -0.71 12.91 -8.54
N ASN A 140 -0.64 11.86 -7.74
CA ASN A 140 0.31 11.76 -6.62
C ASN A 140 1.77 11.73 -7.09
N LYS A 141 2.05 11.19 -8.27
CA LYS A 141 3.40 11.14 -8.86
C LYS A 141 3.81 12.42 -9.57
N MET A 142 2.90 13.00 -10.35
CA MET A 142 3.19 14.17 -11.19
C MET A 142 2.88 15.50 -10.49
N GLY A 143 2.18 15.45 -9.37
CA GLY A 143 1.54 16.60 -8.75
C GLY A 143 0.17 16.88 -9.36
N TYR A 144 -0.55 17.79 -8.75
CA TYR A 144 -1.88 18.21 -9.15
C TYR A 144 -1.95 19.74 -9.24
N GLU A 145 -2.95 20.24 -9.93
CA GLU A 145 -3.19 21.69 -10.05
C GLU A 145 -3.53 22.30 -8.68
N SER A 146 -3.27 23.60 -8.53
CA SER A 146 -3.59 24.28 -7.28
C SER A 146 -5.09 24.18 -6.98
N PHE A 147 -5.43 24.10 -5.68
CA PHE A 147 -6.80 24.03 -5.20
C PHE A 147 -7.67 25.17 -5.80
N ASP A 148 -7.15 26.40 -5.82
CA ASP A 148 -7.87 27.55 -6.35
C ASP A 148 -8.20 27.39 -7.84
N LYS A 149 -7.30 26.81 -8.64
CA LYS A 149 -7.55 26.57 -10.05
C LYS A 149 -8.64 25.53 -10.25
N VAL A 150 -8.58 24.40 -9.54
CA VAL A 150 -9.59 23.34 -9.60
C VAL A 150 -10.96 23.87 -9.13
N LEU A 151 -10.97 24.62 -8.03
CA LEU A 151 -12.19 25.21 -7.49
C LEU A 151 -12.85 26.19 -8.48
N ASN A 152 -12.06 27.09 -9.08
CA ASN A 152 -12.57 28.07 -10.05
C ASN A 152 -13.10 27.39 -11.31
N GLN A 153 -12.50 26.30 -11.76
CA GLN A 153 -13.01 25.51 -12.88
C GLN A 153 -14.30 24.77 -12.51
N GLY A 154 -14.34 24.14 -11.34
CA GLY A 154 -15.48 23.34 -10.87
C GLY A 154 -16.71 24.17 -10.49
N LEU A 155 -16.52 25.41 -10.08
CA LEU A 155 -17.62 26.33 -9.72
C LEU A 155 -18.09 27.22 -10.90
N ARG A 156 -17.53 27.06 -12.09
CA ARG A 156 -17.97 27.80 -13.27
C ARG A 156 -19.36 27.34 -13.71
N ALA A 157 -20.30 28.26 -13.80
CA ALA A 157 -21.58 27.97 -14.39
C ALA A 157 -21.41 27.71 -15.90
N LEU A 158 -21.95 26.60 -16.39
CA LEU A 158 -21.94 26.23 -17.79
C LEU A 158 -23.26 26.63 -18.45
N THR A 159 -23.21 27.09 -19.70
CA THR A 159 -24.38 27.16 -20.54
C THR A 159 -24.87 25.76 -20.91
N PRO A 160 -26.14 25.57 -21.33
CA PRO A 160 -26.63 24.27 -21.77
C PRO A 160 -25.73 23.60 -22.83
N ALA A 161 -25.27 24.37 -23.82
CA ALA A 161 -24.38 23.86 -24.86
C ALA A 161 -22.99 23.44 -24.35
N GLU A 162 -22.41 24.19 -23.41
CA GLU A 162 -21.14 23.81 -22.75
C GLU A 162 -21.32 22.58 -21.90
N PHE A 163 -22.48 22.42 -21.23
CA PHE A 163 -22.78 21.21 -20.43
C PHE A 163 -22.88 19.97 -21.32
N GLU A 164 -23.56 20.07 -22.48
CA GLU A 164 -23.66 18.95 -23.43
C GLU A 164 -22.28 18.47 -23.87
N VAL A 165 -21.36 19.36 -24.19
CA VAL A 165 -19.98 19.02 -24.59
C VAL A 165 -19.25 18.25 -23.46
N VAL A 166 -19.34 18.75 -22.23
CA VAL A 166 -18.65 18.10 -21.06
C VAL A 166 -19.29 16.76 -20.69
N ALA A 167 -20.58 16.57 -20.93
CA ALA A 167 -21.28 15.33 -20.62
C ALA A 167 -21.02 14.21 -21.65
N GLU A 168 -20.49 14.54 -22.83
CA GLU A 168 -20.13 13.58 -23.89
C GLU A 168 -18.66 13.14 -23.83
N GLU A 169 -17.80 13.80 -23.02
CA GLU A 169 -16.41 13.42 -22.75
C GLU A 169 -16.30 12.35 -21.63
#